data_cfea94d016dd564523aea1ad3ebf3f05
#
_entry.id   cfea94d016dd564523aea1ad3ebf3f05
#
_cell.length_a   1.000
_cell.length_b   1.000
_cell.length_c   1.000
_cell.angle_alpha   90.00
_cell.angle_beta   90.00
_cell.angle_gamma   90.00
#
_symmetry.space_group_name_H-M   'P 1'
#
loop_
_entity.id
_entity.type
_entity.pdbx_description
1 polymer ?
#
loop_
_entity_poly.entity_id
_entity_poly.type
_entity_poly.pdbx_seq_one_letter_code
_entity_poly.pdbx_strand_id
1 'polypeptide(L)'
;MFITGTELTAFAAALRTQGHGPATVVKYHREAAAFAAWLGEEELTAERAAEYRDRLTACRTTTGANGAVSALNKLFAFLGRQDCRLRGLPVQRRLCRDEGRELTQGEYKRLLTAARRKKRERLLLAMEAICATGIPVSELKFFTLEAVKAGKAVVTNKGKTREVYLPGKLCKRLREYARVHGVVSGPVLVTRGGQPLDRSNLWREMKALCREARVAAGRSFPITSDTSSPGHTTRRSGIWPVWRT
;
A
#
# COMPACT_ATOMS: atom_id res chain seq x y z
N MET A 1 -16.80 27.89 16.19
CA MET A 1 -15.76 27.02 16.83
C MET A 1 -14.57 26.99 15.91
N PHE A 2 -13.38 27.32 16.41
CA PHE A 2 -12.12 27.31 15.64
C PHE A 2 -11.40 25.97 15.83
N ILE A 3 -10.64 25.53 14.85
CA ILE A 3 -9.85 24.30 14.95
C ILE A 3 -8.40 24.67 15.24
N THR A 4 -7.94 24.41 16.45
CA THR A 4 -6.59 24.74 16.91
C THR A 4 -5.63 23.54 16.80
N GLY A 5 -4.33 23.82 16.90
CA GLY A 5 -3.31 22.77 16.95
C GLY A 5 -3.47 21.79 18.12
N THR A 6 -4.00 22.31 19.24
CA THR A 6 -4.31 21.50 20.43
C THR A 6 -5.40 20.46 20.13
N GLU A 7 -6.47 20.87 19.44
CA GLU A 7 -7.57 19.97 19.05
C GLU A 7 -7.10 18.91 18.03
N LEU A 8 -6.24 19.27 17.10
CA LEU A 8 -5.65 18.32 16.15
C LEU A 8 -4.79 17.26 16.87
N THR A 9 -4.03 17.67 17.88
CA THR A 9 -3.23 16.76 18.68
C THR A 9 -4.10 15.83 19.52
N ALA A 10 -5.14 16.37 20.16
CA ALA A 10 -6.13 15.61 20.91
C ALA A 10 -6.90 14.63 20.02
N PHE A 11 -7.27 15.05 18.81
CA PHE A 11 -7.88 14.18 17.81
C PHE A 11 -6.99 12.99 17.45
N ALA A 12 -5.69 13.24 17.21
CA ALA A 12 -4.74 12.16 16.91
C ALA A 12 -4.59 11.18 18.10
N ALA A 13 -4.63 11.68 19.35
CA ALA A 13 -4.62 10.85 20.56
C ALA A 13 -5.90 10.01 20.65
N ALA A 14 -7.08 10.62 20.44
CA ALA A 14 -8.36 9.91 20.44
C ALA A 14 -8.43 8.80 19.41
N LEU A 15 -7.87 9.01 18.20
CA LEU A 15 -7.78 7.97 17.17
C LEU A 15 -6.92 6.77 17.63
N ARG A 16 -5.83 7.02 18.36
CA ARG A 16 -5.00 5.93 18.92
C ARG A 16 -5.76 5.14 19.97
N THR A 17 -6.45 5.81 20.87
CA THR A 17 -7.29 5.18 21.91
C THR A 17 -8.42 4.33 21.29
N GLN A 18 -8.97 4.76 20.14
CA GLN A 18 -9.97 4.01 19.37
C GLN A 18 -9.37 2.80 18.62
N GLY A 19 -8.08 2.51 18.77
CA GLY A 19 -7.43 1.36 18.13
C GLY A 19 -7.10 1.55 16.64
N HIS A 20 -7.10 2.78 16.13
CA HIS A 20 -6.67 3.01 14.75
C HIS A 20 -5.17 2.78 14.58
N GLY A 21 -4.79 2.09 13.49
CA GLY A 21 -3.39 1.83 13.17
C GLY A 21 -2.59 3.12 12.90
N PRO A 22 -1.26 3.14 13.16
CA PRO A 22 -0.41 4.34 13.05
C PRO A 22 -0.54 5.06 11.70
N ALA A 23 -0.57 4.33 10.59
CA ALA A 23 -0.72 4.91 9.25
C ALA A 23 -2.07 5.63 9.06
N THR A 24 -3.15 5.11 9.67
CA THR A 24 -4.47 5.74 9.65
C THR A 24 -4.48 7.03 10.47
N VAL A 25 -3.87 7.00 11.65
CA VAL A 25 -3.75 8.18 12.52
C VAL A 25 -2.99 9.29 11.80
N VAL A 26 -1.82 8.99 11.23
CA VAL A 26 -1.02 9.97 10.46
C VAL A 26 -1.83 10.53 9.28
N LYS A 27 -2.51 9.66 8.52
CA LYS A 27 -3.35 10.10 7.40
C LYS A 27 -4.48 11.03 7.85
N TYR A 28 -5.22 10.64 8.88
CA TYR A 28 -6.38 11.41 9.35
C TYR A 28 -5.95 12.75 9.96
N HIS A 29 -4.86 12.75 10.74
CA HIS A 29 -4.28 13.98 11.26
C HIS A 29 -3.86 14.93 10.13
N ARG A 30 -3.18 14.42 9.09
CA ARG A 30 -2.77 15.24 7.93
C ARG A 30 -3.96 15.86 7.21
N GLU A 31 -5.03 15.09 6.97
CA GLU A 31 -6.24 15.62 6.32
C GLU A 31 -6.95 16.65 7.20
N ALA A 32 -7.01 16.43 8.52
CA ALA A 32 -7.55 17.36 9.49
C ALA A 32 -6.74 18.67 9.55
N ALA A 33 -5.42 18.57 9.58
CA ALA A 33 -4.52 19.73 9.58
C ALA A 33 -4.63 20.55 8.27
N ALA A 34 -4.76 19.86 7.13
CA ALA A 34 -4.97 20.53 5.84
C ALA A 34 -6.32 21.27 5.78
N PHE A 35 -7.36 20.72 6.40
CA PHE A 35 -8.65 21.39 6.51
C PHE A 35 -8.56 22.61 7.45
N ALA A 36 -7.96 22.46 8.63
CA ALA A 36 -7.77 23.55 9.59
C ALA A 36 -6.95 24.71 8.98
N ALA A 37 -5.88 24.38 8.25
CA ALA A 37 -5.08 25.39 7.54
C ALA A 37 -5.86 26.13 6.45
N TRP A 38 -6.80 25.46 5.78
CA TRP A 38 -7.66 26.08 4.79
C TRP A 38 -8.77 26.94 5.45
N LEU A 39 -9.35 26.48 6.55
CA LEU A 39 -10.37 27.19 7.31
C LEU A 39 -9.81 28.47 7.92
N GLY A 40 -8.53 28.46 8.35
CA GLY A 40 -7.88 29.61 8.98
C GLY A 40 -8.53 30.01 10.28
N GLU A 41 -8.81 31.30 10.40
CA GLU A 41 -9.49 31.90 11.57
C GLU A 41 -11.02 31.95 11.43
N GLU A 42 -11.57 31.26 10.42
CA GLU A 42 -13.03 31.23 10.23
C GLU A 42 -13.68 30.16 11.12
N GLU A 43 -14.95 30.38 11.40
CA GLU A 43 -15.73 29.44 12.18
C GLU A 43 -16.08 28.18 11.37
N LEU A 44 -16.00 27.01 12.01
CA LEU A 44 -16.46 25.77 11.43
C LEU A 44 -17.98 25.76 11.31
N THR A 45 -18.50 25.77 10.09
CA THR A 45 -19.92 25.63 9.75
C THR A 45 -20.13 24.51 8.73
N ALA A 46 -21.37 24.06 8.57
CA ALA A 46 -21.72 23.04 7.58
C ALA A 46 -21.43 23.51 6.15
N GLU A 47 -21.62 24.79 5.88
CA GLU A 47 -21.38 25.43 4.57
C GLU A 47 -19.90 25.42 4.25
N ARG A 48 -19.04 25.79 5.21
CA ARG A 48 -17.57 25.76 5.04
C ARG A 48 -17.05 24.33 4.84
N ALA A 49 -17.60 23.37 5.58
CA ALA A 49 -17.27 21.97 5.38
C ALA A 49 -17.65 21.50 3.97
N ALA A 50 -18.82 21.88 3.45
CA ALA A 50 -19.27 21.53 2.11
C ALA A 50 -18.39 22.18 1.03
N GLU A 51 -18.03 23.46 1.19
CA GLU A 51 -17.12 24.17 0.28
C GLU A 51 -15.74 23.47 0.18
N TYR A 52 -15.20 23.07 1.32
CA TYR A 52 -13.93 22.31 1.31
C TYR A 52 -14.05 20.95 0.60
N ARG A 53 -15.19 20.24 0.77
CA ARG A 53 -15.45 19.01 0.01
C ARG A 53 -15.44 19.26 -1.49
N ASP A 54 -16.08 20.36 -1.95
CA ASP A 54 -16.16 20.69 -3.37
C ASP A 54 -14.77 21.03 -3.92
N ARG A 55 -13.95 21.74 -3.15
CA ARG A 55 -12.52 21.94 -3.46
C ARG A 55 -11.75 20.62 -3.57
N LEU A 56 -11.97 19.68 -2.64
CA LEU A 56 -11.32 18.36 -2.70
C LEU A 56 -11.72 17.61 -3.98
N THR A 57 -12.96 17.74 -4.40
CA THR A 57 -13.48 17.11 -5.61
C THR A 57 -12.83 17.66 -6.88
N ALA A 58 -12.58 18.96 -6.93
CA ALA A 58 -11.92 19.61 -8.05
C ALA A 58 -10.43 19.24 -8.17
N CYS A 59 -9.75 19.02 -7.03
CA CYS A 59 -8.29 18.82 -6.99
C CYS A 59 -7.84 17.37 -6.86
N ARG A 60 -8.72 16.43 -6.50
CA ARG A 60 -8.36 15.04 -6.19
C ARG A 60 -9.23 14.05 -6.96
N THR A 61 -8.73 12.82 -7.09
CA THR A 61 -9.56 11.71 -7.56
C THR A 61 -10.69 11.44 -6.57
N THR A 62 -11.83 10.91 -7.04
CA THR A 62 -13.00 10.57 -6.21
C THR A 62 -12.64 9.72 -4.99
N THR A 63 -11.75 8.71 -5.17
CA THR A 63 -11.26 7.88 -4.06
C THR A 63 -10.40 8.68 -3.07
N GLY A 64 -9.58 9.60 -3.57
CA GLY A 64 -8.76 10.49 -2.74
C GLY A 64 -9.60 11.45 -1.93
N ALA A 65 -10.60 12.09 -2.56
CA ALA A 65 -11.55 12.97 -1.91
C ALA A 65 -12.37 12.24 -0.84
N ASN A 66 -12.89 11.04 -1.14
CA ASN A 66 -13.62 10.23 -0.15
C ASN A 66 -12.74 9.80 1.03
N GLY A 67 -11.44 9.59 0.79
CA GLY A 67 -10.50 9.33 1.88
C GLY A 67 -10.31 10.52 2.82
N ALA A 68 -10.33 11.75 2.29
CA ALA A 68 -10.30 12.98 3.09
C ALA A 68 -11.64 13.20 3.80
N VAL A 69 -12.78 13.06 3.10
CA VAL A 69 -14.13 13.15 3.69
C VAL A 69 -14.27 12.19 4.88
N SER A 70 -13.77 10.97 4.77
CA SER A 70 -13.81 10.00 5.89
C SER A 70 -13.00 10.48 7.09
N ALA A 71 -11.85 11.12 6.87
CA ALA A 71 -11.03 11.69 7.94
C ALA A 71 -11.70 12.88 8.60
N LEU A 72 -12.28 13.79 7.79
CA LEU A 72 -13.00 14.97 8.28
C LEU A 72 -14.26 14.60 9.06
N ASN A 73 -15.04 13.62 8.61
CA ASN A 73 -16.20 13.15 9.36
C ASN A 73 -15.80 12.56 10.73
N LYS A 74 -14.62 11.96 10.85
CA LYS A 74 -14.08 11.53 12.15
C LYS A 74 -13.68 12.73 13.01
N LEU A 75 -13.09 13.78 12.42
CA LEU A 75 -12.77 15.02 13.11
C LEU A 75 -14.05 15.71 13.60
N PHE A 76 -15.05 15.87 12.74
CA PHE A 76 -16.31 16.53 13.11
C PHE A 76 -17.06 15.77 14.22
N ALA A 77 -17.06 14.44 14.16
CA ALA A 77 -17.60 13.61 15.25
C ALA A 77 -16.83 13.80 16.55
N PHE A 78 -15.50 13.91 16.51
CA PHE A 78 -14.66 14.19 17.67
C PHE A 78 -14.93 15.57 18.28
N LEU A 79 -15.16 16.58 17.43
CA LEU A 79 -15.48 17.95 17.85
C LEU A 79 -16.95 18.13 18.25
N GLY A 80 -17.79 17.10 18.19
CA GLY A 80 -19.22 17.19 18.45
C GLY A 80 -20.04 17.88 17.35
N ARG A 81 -19.43 18.18 16.18
CA ARG A 81 -20.05 18.90 15.06
C ARG A 81 -20.64 17.92 14.02
N GLN A 82 -21.68 17.21 14.43
CA GLN A 82 -22.42 16.27 13.56
C GLN A 82 -23.12 16.97 12.39
N ASP A 83 -23.48 18.24 12.57
CA ASP A 83 -24.05 19.15 11.57
C ASP A 83 -23.13 19.33 10.35
N CYS A 84 -21.81 19.33 10.55
CA CYS A 84 -20.81 19.46 9.50
C CYS A 84 -20.52 18.16 8.73
N ARG A 85 -21.25 17.07 9.01
CA ARG A 85 -20.99 15.77 8.39
C ARG A 85 -21.16 15.79 6.86
N LEU A 86 -20.12 15.39 6.15
CA LEU A 86 -20.05 15.36 4.69
C LEU A 86 -20.52 14.02 4.12
N ARG A 87 -21.28 14.07 3.03
CA ARG A 87 -21.59 12.88 2.23
C ARG A 87 -20.42 12.54 1.34
N GLY A 88 -20.09 11.26 1.27
CA GLY A 88 -19.10 10.75 0.32
C GLY A 88 -19.58 10.88 -1.12
N LEU A 89 -18.63 11.02 -2.04
CA LEU A 89 -18.90 11.05 -3.47
C LEU A 89 -19.24 9.65 -3.98
N PRO A 90 -20.18 9.50 -4.89
CA PRO A 90 -20.46 8.19 -5.51
C PRO A 90 -19.22 7.72 -6.26
N VAL A 91 -18.73 6.53 -5.90
CA VAL A 91 -17.62 5.88 -6.60
C VAL A 91 -18.20 4.95 -7.64
N GLN A 92 -18.07 5.32 -8.90
CA GLN A 92 -18.38 4.39 -9.99
C GLN A 92 -17.33 3.27 -9.95
N ARG A 93 -17.70 2.11 -9.44
CA ARG A 93 -16.86 0.93 -9.50
C ARG A 93 -16.76 0.50 -10.97
N ARG A 94 -15.60 0.65 -11.57
CA ARG A 94 -15.36 0.06 -12.88
C ARG A 94 -15.47 -1.46 -12.73
N LEU A 95 -16.49 -2.04 -13.33
CA LEU A 95 -16.73 -3.49 -13.33
C LEU A 95 -15.63 -4.24 -14.10
N CYS A 96 -15.02 -3.58 -15.08
CA CYS A 96 -13.91 -4.12 -15.85
C CYS A 96 -12.57 -3.59 -15.33
N ARG A 97 -11.62 -4.48 -15.10
CA ARG A 97 -10.22 -4.11 -14.89
C ARG A 97 -9.71 -3.41 -16.14
N ASP A 98 -8.96 -2.35 -15.94
CA ASP A 98 -8.28 -1.64 -17.02
C ASP A 98 -7.07 -2.51 -17.46
N GLU A 99 -7.30 -3.42 -18.42
CA GLU A 99 -6.29 -4.35 -18.94
C GLU A 99 -5.04 -3.60 -19.44
N GLY A 100 -5.20 -2.36 -19.88
CA GLY A 100 -4.10 -1.49 -20.28
C GLY A 100 -3.16 -1.09 -19.14
N ARG A 101 -3.57 -1.25 -17.88
CA ARG A 101 -2.75 -0.91 -16.71
C ARG A 101 -2.06 -2.11 -16.07
N GLU A 102 -2.45 -3.32 -16.39
CA GLU A 102 -1.84 -4.52 -15.84
C GLU A 102 -0.65 -4.97 -16.68
N LEU A 103 0.38 -5.51 -16.01
CA LEU A 103 1.50 -6.13 -16.69
C LEU A 103 1.08 -7.45 -17.32
N THR A 104 1.38 -7.62 -18.59
CA THR A 104 1.26 -8.93 -19.25
C THR A 104 2.40 -9.85 -18.79
N GLN A 105 2.22 -11.16 -18.97
CA GLN A 105 3.27 -12.14 -18.68
C GLN A 105 4.58 -11.87 -19.44
N GLY A 106 4.46 -11.44 -20.71
CA GLY A 106 5.62 -11.08 -21.52
C GLY A 106 6.37 -9.86 -20.97
N GLU A 107 5.64 -8.83 -20.55
CA GLU A 107 6.22 -7.64 -19.93
C GLU A 107 6.89 -7.94 -18.61
N TYR A 108 6.26 -8.78 -17.78
CA TYR A 108 6.86 -9.25 -16.54
C TYR A 108 8.20 -9.98 -16.78
N LYS A 109 8.24 -10.92 -17.74
CA LYS A 109 9.48 -11.61 -18.12
C LYS A 109 10.56 -10.64 -18.58
N ARG A 110 10.20 -9.62 -19.38
CA ARG A 110 11.15 -8.57 -19.81
C ARG A 110 11.68 -7.75 -18.65
N LEU A 111 10.84 -7.40 -17.66
CA LEU A 111 11.28 -6.71 -16.43
C LEU A 111 12.26 -7.56 -15.63
N LEU A 112 11.99 -8.86 -15.45
CA LEU A 112 12.92 -9.76 -14.77
C LEU A 112 14.26 -9.86 -15.51
N THR A 113 14.23 -9.95 -16.83
CA THR A 113 15.45 -10.00 -17.68
C THR A 113 16.24 -8.69 -17.56
N ALA A 114 15.56 -7.53 -17.59
CA ALA A 114 16.20 -6.23 -17.41
C ALA A 114 16.81 -6.08 -16.02
N ALA A 115 16.11 -6.53 -14.96
CA ALA A 115 16.63 -6.52 -13.59
C ALA A 115 17.89 -7.38 -13.46
N ARG A 116 17.89 -8.58 -14.08
CA ARG A 116 19.04 -9.49 -14.09
C ARG A 116 20.23 -8.88 -14.83
N ARG A 117 20.00 -8.29 -16.01
CA ARG A 117 21.04 -7.66 -16.82
C ARG A 117 21.69 -6.45 -16.10
N LYS A 118 20.89 -5.68 -15.34
CA LYS A 118 21.35 -4.55 -14.52
C LYS A 118 21.91 -4.97 -13.14
N LYS A 119 22.05 -6.26 -12.87
CA LYS A 119 22.54 -6.79 -11.58
C LYS A 119 21.72 -6.28 -10.37
N ARG A 120 20.42 -6.01 -10.58
CA ARG A 120 19.48 -5.57 -9.53
C ARG A 120 18.82 -6.80 -8.88
N GLU A 121 19.63 -7.64 -8.27
CA GLU A 121 19.20 -8.94 -7.78
C GLU A 121 18.13 -8.84 -6.68
N ARG A 122 18.27 -7.88 -5.76
CA ARG A 122 17.24 -7.62 -4.74
C ARG A 122 15.88 -7.33 -5.36
N LEU A 123 15.82 -6.44 -6.36
CA LEU A 123 14.59 -6.09 -7.06
C LEU A 123 14.02 -7.31 -7.79
N LEU A 124 14.87 -8.07 -8.45
CA LEU A 124 14.49 -9.29 -9.15
C LEU A 124 13.84 -10.30 -8.21
N LEU A 125 14.46 -10.58 -7.06
CA LEU A 125 13.95 -11.50 -6.05
C LEU A 125 12.65 -10.99 -5.40
N ALA A 126 12.55 -9.67 -5.15
CA ALA A 126 11.31 -9.09 -4.63
C ALA A 126 10.14 -9.24 -5.62
N MET A 127 10.37 -9.00 -6.91
CA MET A 127 9.36 -9.21 -7.96
C MET A 127 8.94 -10.68 -8.05
N GLU A 128 9.89 -11.60 -8.03
CA GLU A 128 9.61 -13.04 -8.06
C GLU A 128 8.86 -13.49 -6.81
N ALA A 129 9.25 -13.02 -5.63
CA ALA A 129 8.59 -13.33 -4.37
C ALA A 129 7.11 -12.90 -4.38
N ILE A 130 6.84 -11.66 -4.79
CA ILE A 130 5.47 -11.13 -4.88
C ILE A 130 4.64 -11.93 -5.89
N CYS A 131 5.18 -12.23 -7.06
CA CYS A 131 4.46 -12.99 -8.08
C CYS A 131 4.21 -14.44 -7.67
N ALA A 132 5.18 -15.10 -7.05
CA ALA A 132 5.07 -16.50 -6.66
C ALA A 132 4.10 -16.72 -5.49
N THR A 133 3.96 -15.75 -4.60
CA THR A 133 3.19 -15.89 -3.34
C THR A 133 1.93 -15.04 -3.28
N GLY A 134 1.85 -14.01 -4.12
CA GLY A 134 0.72 -13.05 -4.11
C GLY A 134 0.67 -12.15 -2.88
N ILE A 135 1.76 -12.03 -2.11
CA ILE A 135 1.79 -11.15 -0.94
C ILE A 135 1.97 -9.68 -1.32
N PRO A 136 1.45 -8.75 -0.52
CA PRO A 136 1.78 -7.33 -0.64
C PRO A 136 3.27 -7.07 -0.37
N VAL A 137 3.81 -5.99 -0.94
CA VAL A 137 5.21 -5.57 -0.71
C VAL A 137 5.53 -5.40 0.78
N SER A 138 4.59 -4.84 1.55
CA SER A 138 4.75 -4.63 3.00
C SER A 138 4.98 -5.92 3.81
N GLU A 139 4.63 -7.06 3.24
CA GLU A 139 4.78 -8.36 3.88
C GLU A 139 6.09 -9.08 3.51
N LEU A 140 6.88 -8.56 2.56
CA LEU A 140 8.21 -9.10 2.24
C LEU A 140 9.16 -9.13 3.44
N LYS A 141 8.94 -8.28 4.44
CA LYS A 141 9.69 -8.29 5.70
C LYS A 141 9.58 -9.60 6.49
N PHE A 142 8.51 -10.37 6.26
CA PHE A 142 8.33 -11.68 6.90
C PHE A 142 9.09 -12.81 6.16
N PHE A 143 9.71 -12.52 5.02
CA PHE A 143 10.60 -13.46 4.36
C PHE A 143 11.99 -13.37 5.01
N THR A 144 12.03 -13.84 6.25
CA THR A 144 13.27 -13.93 7.03
C THR A 144 14.09 -15.14 6.56
N LEU A 145 15.38 -15.17 6.90
CA LEU A 145 16.24 -16.31 6.56
C LEU A 145 15.71 -17.61 7.15
N GLU A 146 15.14 -17.56 8.35
CA GLU A 146 14.51 -18.68 9.04
C GLU A 146 13.27 -19.18 8.26
N ALA A 147 12.38 -18.26 7.86
CA ALA A 147 11.21 -18.58 7.05
C ALA A 147 11.59 -19.18 5.70
N VAL A 148 12.63 -18.65 5.06
CA VAL A 148 13.15 -19.17 3.78
C VAL A 148 13.76 -20.55 3.94
N LYS A 149 14.44 -20.85 5.07
CA LYS A 149 14.94 -22.20 5.39
C LYS A 149 13.79 -23.18 5.65
N ALA A 150 12.76 -22.74 6.35
CA ALA A 150 11.57 -23.56 6.64
C ALA A 150 10.63 -23.75 5.42
N GLY A 151 10.80 -22.97 4.34
CA GLY A 151 9.93 -23.02 3.16
C GLY A 151 8.56 -22.38 3.37
N LYS A 152 8.33 -21.72 4.51
CA LYS A 152 7.09 -21.02 4.84
C LYS A 152 7.33 -19.78 5.69
N ALA A 153 6.56 -18.73 5.46
CA ALA A 153 6.59 -17.50 6.25
C ALA A 153 5.26 -17.32 7.00
N VAL A 154 5.34 -16.94 8.27
CA VAL A 154 4.17 -16.55 9.06
C VAL A 154 4.00 -15.05 8.93
N VAL A 155 2.91 -14.64 8.29
CA VAL A 155 2.61 -13.23 7.99
C VAL A 155 1.50 -12.76 8.90
N THR A 156 1.79 -11.71 9.70
CA THR A 156 0.79 -11.06 10.54
C THR A 156 0.47 -9.68 9.99
N ASN A 157 -0.80 -9.43 9.70
CA ASN A 157 -1.27 -8.15 9.19
C ASN A 157 -2.67 -7.83 9.77
N LYS A 158 -2.82 -6.64 10.36
CA LYS A 158 -4.09 -6.17 10.96
C LYS A 158 -4.71 -7.17 11.96
N GLY A 159 -3.89 -7.79 12.81
CA GLY A 159 -4.32 -8.77 13.80
C GLY A 159 -4.66 -10.16 13.24
N LYS A 160 -4.51 -10.38 11.93
CA LYS A 160 -4.71 -11.69 11.29
C LYS A 160 -3.36 -12.31 10.96
N THR A 161 -3.16 -13.55 11.34
CA THR A 161 -1.96 -14.33 11.04
C THR A 161 -2.29 -15.41 10.01
N ARG A 162 -1.42 -15.57 9.02
CA ARG A 162 -1.50 -16.64 8.02
C ARG A 162 -0.15 -17.20 7.64
N GLU A 163 -0.11 -18.45 7.23
CA GLU A 163 1.07 -19.04 6.63
C GLU A 163 1.10 -18.79 5.11
N VAL A 164 2.27 -18.50 4.59
CA VAL A 164 2.55 -18.33 3.16
C VAL A 164 3.65 -19.29 2.77
N TYR A 165 3.34 -20.25 1.91
CA TYR A 165 4.31 -21.21 1.41
C TYR A 165 5.22 -20.58 0.35
N LEU A 166 6.52 -20.85 0.48
CA LEU A 166 7.56 -20.35 -0.42
C LEU A 166 7.98 -21.45 -1.38
N PRO A 167 7.89 -21.23 -2.72
CA PRO A 167 8.38 -22.22 -3.68
C PRO A 167 9.86 -22.55 -3.48
N GLY A 168 10.25 -23.81 -3.58
CA GLY A 168 11.62 -24.26 -3.32
C GLY A 168 12.68 -23.56 -4.19
N LYS A 169 12.36 -23.28 -5.47
CA LYS A 169 13.24 -22.50 -6.35
C LYS A 169 13.49 -21.08 -5.82
N LEU A 170 12.45 -20.42 -5.28
CA LEU A 170 12.57 -19.09 -4.67
C LEU A 170 13.39 -19.16 -3.38
N CYS A 171 13.15 -20.17 -2.52
CA CYS A 171 13.92 -20.38 -1.30
C CYS A 171 15.40 -20.56 -1.59
N LYS A 172 15.75 -21.37 -2.59
CA LYS A 172 17.16 -21.58 -3.00
C LYS A 172 17.84 -20.26 -3.36
N ARG A 173 17.17 -19.43 -4.16
CA ARG A 173 17.71 -18.14 -4.61
C ARG A 173 17.79 -17.12 -3.49
N LEU A 174 16.79 -17.06 -2.60
CA LEU A 174 16.81 -16.19 -1.44
C LEU A 174 17.92 -16.57 -0.44
N ARG A 175 18.18 -17.86 -0.24
CA ARG A 175 19.29 -18.33 0.59
C ARG A 175 20.65 -17.96 -0.01
N GLU A 176 20.80 -18.12 -1.32
CA GLU A 176 22.05 -17.71 -2.00
C GLU A 176 22.25 -16.20 -1.92
N TYR A 177 21.20 -15.41 -2.14
CA TYR A 177 21.26 -13.97 -1.95
C TYR A 177 21.65 -13.58 -0.53
N ALA A 178 21.03 -14.22 0.49
CA ALA A 178 21.37 -13.98 1.89
C ALA A 178 22.85 -14.30 2.19
N ARG A 179 23.36 -15.41 1.66
CA ARG A 179 24.77 -15.81 1.81
C ARG A 179 25.72 -14.77 1.21
N VAL A 180 25.46 -14.33 -0.03
CA VAL A 180 26.31 -13.35 -0.74
C VAL A 180 26.31 -11.98 -0.05
N HIS A 181 25.17 -11.59 0.56
CA HIS A 181 25.03 -10.28 1.21
C HIS A 181 25.25 -10.35 2.74
N GLY A 182 25.73 -11.46 3.28
CA GLY A 182 26.04 -11.58 4.72
C GLY A 182 24.83 -11.52 5.65
N VAL A 183 23.62 -11.86 5.17
CA VAL A 183 22.42 -11.91 5.99
C VAL A 183 22.44 -13.20 6.81
N VAL A 184 22.66 -13.06 8.12
CA VAL A 184 22.75 -14.20 9.05
C VAL A 184 21.42 -14.54 9.72
N SER A 185 20.50 -13.55 9.84
CA SER A 185 19.16 -13.70 10.45
C SER A 185 18.23 -12.58 10.00
N GLY A 186 16.92 -12.74 10.25
CA GLY A 186 15.91 -11.71 9.95
C GLY A 186 15.58 -11.54 8.46
N PRO A 187 14.96 -10.42 8.06
CA PRO A 187 14.47 -10.21 6.69
C PRO A 187 15.57 -10.29 5.64
N VAL A 188 15.38 -11.14 4.60
CA VAL A 188 16.38 -11.32 3.52
C VAL A 188 16.40 -10.14 2.56
N LEU A 189 15.24 -9.54 2.27
CA LEU A 189 15.11 -8.45 1.30
C LEU A 189 14.99 -7.12 2.02
N VAL A 190 16.11 -6.46 2.23
CA VAL A 190 16.20 -5.16 2.92
C VAL A 190 16.81 -4.07 2.02
N THR A 191 16.64 -2.80 2.39
CA THR A 191 17.33 -1.67 1.77
C THR A 191 18.81 -1.69 2.11
N ARG A 192 19.61 -0.82 1.49
CA ARG A 192 21.04 -0.66 1.85
C ARG A 192 21.24 -0.27 3.33
N GLY A 193 20.28 0.42 3.92
CA GLY A 193 20.29 0.79 5.35
C GLY A 193 19.65 -0.27 6.26
N GLY A 194 19.46 -1.52 5.83
CA GLY A 194 18.91 -2.60 6.64
C GLY A 194 17.38 -2.52 6.90
N GLN A 195 16.69 -1.52 6.36
CA GLN A 195 15.25 -1.35 6.55
C GLN A 195 14.45 -2.27 5.60
N PRO A 196 13.27 -2.73 6.00
CA PRO A 196 12.38 -3.48 5.13
C PRO A 196 12.06 -2.71 3.83
N LEU A 197 11.87 -3.45 2.73
CA LEU A 197 11.47 -2.83 1.46
C LEU A 197 10.07 -2.22 1.60
N ASP A 198 9.93 -0.96 1.19
CA ASP A 198 8.64 -0.32 1.08
C ASP A 198 8.13 -0.32 -0.38
N ARG A 199 6.82 -0.06 -0.51
CA ARG A 199 6.16 -0.02 -1.82
C ARG A 199 6.71 1.07 -2.73
N SER A 200 7.05 2.23 -2.19
CA SER A 200 7.51 3.40 -2.96
C SER A 200 8.90 3.14 -3.54
N ASN A 201 9.80 2.54 -2.75
CA ASN A 201 11.13 2.16 -3.17
C ASN A 201 11.08 1.10 -4.28
N LEU A 202 10.33 0.01 -4.06
CA LEU A 202 10.19 -1.05 -5.06
C LEU A 202 9.60 -0.52 -6.36
N TRP A 203 8.56 0.31 -6.25
CA TRP A 203 7.92 0.94 -7.40
C TRP A 203 8.87 1.83 -8.19
N ARG A 204 9.65 2.67 -7.51
CA ARG A 204 10.64 3.55 -8.14
C ARG A 204 11.73 2.75 -8.86
N GLU A 205 12.26 1.71 -8.23
CA GLU A 205 13.26 0.83 -8.82
C GLU A 205 12.71 0.09 -10.06
N MET A 206 11.47 -0.39 -9.99
CA MET A 206 10.81 -1.04 -11.11
C MET A 206 10.54 -0.07 -12.27
N LYS A 207 10.06 1.14 -11.97
CA LYS A 207 9.87 2.20 -12.99
C LYS A 207 11.16 2.54 -13.73
N ALA A 208 12.29 2.57 -13.04
CA ALA A 208 13.58 2.80 -13.67
C ALA A 208 13.99 1.71 -14.68
N LEU A 209 13.42 0.50 -14.56
CA LEU A 209 13.64 -0.59 -15.53
C LEU A 209 12.69 -0.58 -16.72
N CYS A 210 11.55 0.14 -16.62
CA CYS A 210 10.50 0.07 -17.63
C CYS A 210 10.99 0.44 -19.03
N ARG A 211 11.83 1.48 -19.15
CA ARG A 211 12.40 1.91 -20.45
C ARG A 211 13.22 0.79 -21.10
N GLU A 212 14.08 0.14 -20.32
CA GLU A 212 14.94 -0.94 -20.82
C GLU A 212 14.15 -2.23 -21.12
N ALA A 213 13.13 -2.50 -20.30
CA ALA A 213 12.25 -3.65 -20.49
C ALA A 213 11.21 -3.45 -21.61
N ARG A 214 11.16 -2.26 -22.23
CA ARG A 214 10.11 -1.86 -23.18
C ARG A 214 8.70 -2.10 -22.62
N VAL A 215 8.48 -1.60 -21.40
CA VAL A 215 7.21 -1.69 -20.68
C VAL A 215 6.72 -0.26 -20.39
N ALA A 216 5.45 0.01 -20.65
CA ALA A 216 4.87 1.32 -20.38
C ALA A 216 4.93 1.63 -18.88
N ALA A 217 5.48 2.80 -18.52
CA ALA A 217 5.68 3.20 -17.13
C ALA A 217 4.35 3.36 -16.34
N GLY A 218 3.21 3.48 -17.02
CA GLY A 218 1.87 3.52 -16.41
C GLY A 218 1.35 2.15 -15.96
N ARG A 219 1.94 1.06 -16.47
CA ARG A 219 1.51 -0.29 -16.08
C ARG A 219 1.93 -0.61 -14.65
N SER A 220 0.99 -1.10 -13.89
CA SER A 220 1.20 -1.47 -12.50
C SER A 220 1.46 -2.98 -12.39
N PHE A 221 2.39 -3.32 -11.52
CA PHE A 221 2.50 -4.67 -11.01
C PHE A 221 1.15 -5.05 -10.37
N PRO A 222 0.64 -6.28 -10.52
CA PRO A 222 -0.51 -6.75 -9.76
C PRO A 222 -0.11 -6.86 -8.29
N ILE A 223 0.06 -5.70 -7.68
CA ILE A 223 0.18 -5.60 -6.23
C ILE A 223 -1.25 -5.81 -5.76
N THR A 224 -1.48 -6.93 -5.10
CA THR A 224 -2.72 -7.14 -4.37
C THR A 224 -2.91 -5.92 -3.49
N SER A 225 -3.80 -5.03 -3.92
CA SER A 225 -4.21 -3.92 -3.10
C SER A 225 -4.76 -4.51 -1.81
N ASP A 226 -4.38 -3.93 -0.65
CA ASP A 226 -5.01 -4.18 0.64
C ASP A 226 -6.50 -3.78 0.56
N THR A 227 -7.29 -4.49 -0.23
CA THR A 227 -8.74 -4.42 -0.20
C THR A 227 -9.22 -5.37 0.89
N SER A 228 -8.95 -5.00 2.13
CA SER A 228 -9.69 -5.52 3.26
C SER A 228 -11.04 -4.82 3.32
N SER A 229 -11.93 -5.12 2.37
CA SER A 229 -13.37 -5.04 2.58
C SER A 229 -13.84 -6.42 2.98
N PRO A 230 -14.52 -6.59 4.12
CA PRO A 230 -15.15 -7.84 4.47
C PRO A 230 -16.32 -8.05 3.50
N GLY A 231 -16.26 -9.07 2.66
CA GLY A 231 -17.43 -9.49 1.89
C GLY A 231 -17.25 -9.91 0.43
N HIS A 232 -16.06 -10.12 -0.09
CA HIS A 232 -15.90 -10.77 -1.39
C HIS A 232 -14.84 -11.86 -1.35
N THR A 233 -15.31 -13.08 -1.15
CA THR A 233 -14.69 -14.31 -1.70
C THR A 233 -14.72 -14.21 -3.22
N THR A 234 -13.87 -13.39 -3.82
CA THR A 234 -13.58 -13.51 -5.24
C THR A 234 -12.75 -14.77 -5.42
N ARG A 235 -13.41 -15.84 -5.92
CA ARG A 235 -12.73 -16.93 -6.62
C ARG A 235 -11.64 -16.32 -7.47
N ARG A 236 -10.41 -16.73 -7.23
CA ARG A 236 -9.27 -16.49 -8.11
C ARG A 236 -9.63 -17.07 -9.47
N SER A 237 -10.14 -16.26 -10.38
CA SER A 237 -10.09 -16.57 -11.80
C SER A 237 -8.63 -16.50 -12.18
N GLY A 238 -8.03 -17.66 -12.45
CA GLY A 238 -6.63 -17.83 -12.74
C GLY A 238 -6.23 -17.09 -14.01
N ILE A 239 -5.31 -16.17 -13.87
CA ILE A 239 -4.54 -15.61 -14.99
C ILE A 239 -3.03 -15.77 -14.77
N TRP A 240 -2.61 -16.32 -13.62
CA TRP A 240 -1.22 -16.73 -13.46
C TRP A 240 -1.17 -18.25 -13.38
N PRO A 241 -0.62 -18.92 -14.41
CA PRO A 241 -0.39 -20.36 -14.29
C PRO A 241 0.50 -20.58 -13.08
N VAL A 242 -0.02 -21.34 -12.13
CA VAL A 242 0.77 -21.98 -11.10
C VAL A 242 1.92 -22.68 -11.81
N TRP A 243 3.12 -22.19 -11.63
CA TRP A 243 4.32 -22.83 -12.16
C TRP A 243 4.44 -24.22 -11.48
N ARG A 244 3.78 -25.23 -12.06
CA ARG A 244 4.16 -26.61 -11.87
C ARG A 244 5.30 -26.87 -12.85
N THR A 245 6.46 -27.04 -12.36
CA THR A 245 7.56 -27.96 -12.62
C THR A 245 8.82 -27.44 -11.97
#